data_e03b8db853070af22326949eb02022e1
#
_entry.id   e03b8db853070af22326949eb02022e1
#
_cell.length_a   1.000
_cell.length_b   1.000
_cell.length_c   1.000
_cell.angle_alpha   90.00
_cell.angle_beta   90.00
_cell.angle_gamma   90.00
#
_symmetry.space_group_name_H-M   'P 1'
#
loop_
_entity.id
_entity.type
_entity.pdbx_description
1 polymer ?
#
loop_
_entity_poly.entity_id
_entity_poly.type
_entity_poly.pdbx_seq_one_letter_code
_entity_poly.pdbx_strand_id
1 'polypeptide(L)'
;MAIKNVLVVDDSKTELMFLSDLLQKRGFTARTAENAEQAMQALAASKPDLILMDVVMPGQNGFQLTRAIVRNPDYADIPIIICTSKNQETDRVWGLRQGARDYITKPVDPA
;
A
#
# COMPACT_ATOMS: atom_id res chain seq x y z
N MET A 1 -17.45 7.90 -2.83
CA MET A 1 -17.33 6.50 -3.31
C MET A 1 -16.85 5.61 -2.19
N ALA A 2 -17.54 4.50 -2.00
CA ALA A 2 -17.12 3.55 -0.97
C ALA A 2 -15.90 2.76 -1.44
N ILE A 3 -14.92 2.60 -0.54
CA ILE A 3 -13.76 1.76 -0.79
C ILE A 3 -14.16 0.30 -0.58
N LYS A 4 -13.96 -0.53 -1.59
CA LYS A 4 -14.24 -1.96 -1.52
C LYS A 4 -13.01 -2.82 -1.79
N ASN A 5 -12.21 -2.44 -2.77
CA ASN A 5 -11.08 -3.23 -3.24
C ASN A 5 -9.78 -2.58 -2.78
N VAL A 6 -9.00 -3.32 -2.00
CA VAL A 6 -7.73 -2.83 -1.45
C VAL A 6 -6.61 -3.72 -1.95
N LEU A 7 -5.54 -3.11 -2.46
CA LEU A 7 -4.31 -3.80 -2.81
C LEU A 7 -3.32 -3.60 -1.67
N VAL A 8 -2.82 -4.68 -1.10
CA VAL A 8 -1.82 -4.66 -0.04
C VAL A 8 -0.47 -5.04 -0.63
N VAL A 9 0.52 -4.17 -0.50
CA VAL A 9 1.87 -4.39 -1.03
C VAL A 9 2.85 -4.49 0.12
N ASP A 10 3.42 -5.66 0.34
CA ASP A 10 4.35 -5.94 1.44
C ASP A 10 5.13 -7.20 1.10
N ASP A 11 6.43 -7.24 1.37
CA ASP A 11 7.24 -8.42 1.09
C ASP A 11 7.09 -9.51 2.14
N SER A 12 6.47 -9.23 3.27
CA SER A 12 6.21 -10.20 4.32
C SER A 12 4.89 -10.91 4.10
N LYS A 13 4.93 -12.21 3.85
CA LYS A 13 3.70 -13.01 3.68
C LYS A 13 2.84 -13.01 4.92
N THR A 14 3.46 -12.97 6.10
CA THR A 14 2.75 -12.91 7.38
C THR A 14 1.95 -11.61 7.48
N GLU A 15 2.57 -10.47 7.11
CA GLU A 15 1.89 -9.18 7.13
C GLU A 15 0.76 -9.12 6.09
N LEU A 16 1.00 -9.66 4.90
CA LEU A 16 -0.03 -9.72 3.87
C LEU A 16 -1.24 -10.51 4.35
N MET A 17 -1.01 -11.65 5.00
CA MET A 17 -2.09 -12.47 5.54
C MET A 17 -2.83 -11.74 6.64
N PHE A 18 -2.11 -11.10 7.56
CA PHE A 18 -2.71 -10.35 8.67
C PHE A 18 -3.61 -9.22 8.16
N LEU A 19 -3.08 -8.40 7.26
CA LEU A 19 -3.81 -7.26 6.71
C LEU A 19 -4.99 -7.70 5.84
N SER A 20 -4.80 -8.76 5.03
CA SER A 20 -5.88 -9.30 4.20
C SER A 20 -7.03 -9.81 5.06
N ASP A 21 -6.73 -10.57 6.12
CA ASP A 21 -7.75 -11.08 7.03
C ASP A 21 -8.49 -9.94 7.72
N LEU A 22 -7.74 -8.94 8.19
CA LEU A 22 -8.33 -7.78 8.85
C LEU A 22 -9.28 -7.04 7.91
N LEU A 23 -8.87 -6.81 6.68
CA LEU A 23 -9.69 -6.12 5.69
C LEU A 23 -10.94 -6.92 5.32
N GLN A 24 -10.79 -8.23 5.12
CA GLN A 24 -11.91 -9.10 4.77
C GLN A 24 -12.96 -9.14 5.89
N LYS A 25 -12.51 -9.18 7.13
CA LYS A 25 -13.41 -9.13 8.29
C LYS A 25 -14.20 -7.84 8.38
N ARG A 26 -13.67 -6.76 7.78
CA ARG A 26 -14.32 -5.46 7.75
C ARG A 26 -15.13 -5.23 6.46
N GLY A 27 -15.28 -6.25 5.61
CA GLY A 27 -16.10 -6.18 4.41
C GLY A 27 -15.38 -5.73 3.15
N PHE A 28 -14.05 -5.61 3.17
CA PHE A 28 -13.26 -5.24 2.00
C PHE A 28 -12.81 -6.50 1.24
N THR A 29 -12.58 -6.33 -0.05
CA THR A 29 -11.89 -7.33 -0.87
C THR A 29 -10.41 -6.97 -0.91
N ALA A 30 -9.55 -7.89 -0.48
CA ALA A 30 -8.12 -7.64 -0.42
C ALA A 30 -7.39 -8.47 -1.47
N ARG A 31 -6.50 -7.81 -2.23
CA ARG A 31 -5.52 -8.47 -3.10
C ARG A 31 -4.15 -8.15 -2.56
N THR A 32 -3.17 -8.99 -2.86
CA THR A 32 -1.83 -8.85 -2.31
C THR A 32 -0.77 -8.84 -3.39
N ALA A 33 0.34 -8.14 -3.12
CA ALA A 33 1.53 -8.13 -3.95
C ALA A 33 2.75 -8.11 -3.04
N GLU A 34 3.77 -8.88 -3.39
CA GLU A 34 4.95 -9.05 -2.55
C GLU A 34 6.10 -8.12 -2.95
N ASN A 35 6.00 -7.48 -4.11
CA ASN A 35 7.04 -6.59 -4.62
C ASN A 35 6.45 -5.62 -5.62
N ALA A 36 7.30 -4.71 -6.13
CA ALA A 36 6.86 -3.68 -7.07
C ALA A 36 6.31 -4.26 -8.38
N GLU A 37 6.96 -5.30 -8.90
CA GLU A 37 6.52 -5.93 -10.15
C GLU A 37 5.13 -6.52 -10.01
N GLN A 38 4.89 -7.28 -8.94
CA GLN A 38 3.56 -7.84 -8.67
C GLN A 38 2.52 -6.74 -8.45
N ALA A 39 2.90 -5.66 -7.78
CA ALA A 39 1.99 -4.53 -7.58
C ALA A 39 1.56 -3.92 -8.91
N MET A 40 2.50 -3.68 -9.81
CA MET A 40 2.18 -3.11 -11.13
C MET A 40 1.33 -4.07 -11.96
N GLN A 41 1.58 -5.37 -11.88
CA GLN A 41 0.75 -6.38 -12.55
C GLN A 41 -0.69 -6.36 -12.00
N ALA A 42 -0.83 -6.24 -10.68
CA ALA A 42 -2.15 -6.17 -10.06
C ALA A 42 -2.92 -4.92 -10.48
N LEU A 43 -2.24 -3.78 -10.59
CA LEU A 43 -2.85 -2.52 -11.05
C LEU A 43 -3.32 -2.65 -12.50
N ALA A 44 -2.52 -3.27 -13.35
CA ALA A 44 -2.86 -3.46 -14.76
C ALA A 44 -4.07 -4.40 -14.93
N ALA A 45 -4.21 -5.38 -14.05
CA ALA A 45 -5.32 -6.31 -14.11
C ALA A 45 -6.64 -5.67 -13.68
N SER A 46 -6.61 -4.88 -12.60
CA SER A 46 -7.80 -4.19 -12.08
C SER A 46 -7.37 -3.12 -11.10
N LYS A 47 -7.86 -1.90 -11.25
CA LYS A 47 -7.55 -0.81 -10.34
C LYS A 47 -8.21 -1.04 -8.99
N PRO A 48 -7.44 -0.99 -7.90
CA PRO A 48 -8.03 -1.00 -6.56
C PRO A 48 -8.59 0.37 -6.19
N ASP A 49 -9.39 0.42 -5.15
CA ASP A 49 -9.88 1.68 -4.60
C ASP A 49 -8.88 2.31 -3.65
N LEU A 50 -7.96 1.51 -3.10
CA LEU A 50 -6.96 1.95 -2.14
C LEU A 50 -5.76 1.03 -2.20
N ILE A 51 -4.57 1.58 -1.99
CA ILE A 51 -3.33 0.79 -1.86
C ILE A 51 -2.76 0.99 -0.46
N LEU A 52 -2.48 -0.12 0.24
CA LEU A 52 -1.68 -0.11 1.46
C LEU A 52 -0.26 -0.54 1.08
N MET A 53 0.72 0.32 1.33
CA MET A 53 2.07 0.18 0.80
C MET A 53 3.10 0.10 1.92
N ASP A 54 3.85 -1.00 1.99
CA ASP A 54 5.05 -1.06 2.81
C ASP A 54 6.21 -0.41 2.07
N VAL A 55 7.15 0.20 2.81
CA VAL A 55 8.31 0.85 2.19
C VAL A 55 9.55 -0.03 2.16
N VAL A 56 9.65 -1.01 3.04
CA VAL A 56 10.82 -1.91 3.09
C VAL A 56 10.54 -3.14 2.25
N MET A 57 10.99 -3.10 0.98
CA MET A 57 10.80 -4.22 0.04
C MET A 57 12.07 -4.41 -0.78
N PRO A 58 12.36 -5.65 -1.22
CA PRO A 58 13.52 -5.89 -2.08
C PRO A 58 13.33 -5.22 -3.44
N GLY A 59 14.43 -4.75 -4.03
CA GLY A 59 14.39 -4.04 -5.29
C GLY A 59 13.91 -2.62 -5.10
N GLN A 60 12.81 -2.24 -5.74
CA GLN A 60 12.24 -0.91 -5.62
C GLN A 60 11.48 -0.78 -4.31
N ASN A 61 11.86 0.18 -3.45
CA ASN A 61 11.18 0.38 -2.17
C ASN A 61 9.81 1.05 -2.35
N GLY A 62 9.00 1.04 -1.27
CA GLY A 62 7.64 1.55 -1.32
C GLY A 62 7.53 3.05 -1.58
N PHE A 63 8.52 3.84 -1.18
CA PHE A 63 8.53 5.27 -1.50
C PHE A 63 8.66 5.49 -3.01
N GLN A 64 9.59 4.78 -3.64
CA GLN A 64 9.80 4.88 -5.10
C GLN A 64 8.57 4.39 -5.86
N LEU A 65 7.99 3.29 -5.41
CA LEU A 65 6.79 2.73 -6.05
C LEU A 65 5.60 3.67 -5.89
N THR A 66 5.41 4.28 -4.71
CA THR A 66 4.38 5.28 -4.47
C THR A 66 4.49 6.42 -5.47
N ARG A 67 5.72 6.95 -5.64
CA ARG A 67 5.96 8.05 -6.57
C ARG A 67 5.65 7.64 -8.00
N ALA A 68 6.06 6.44 -8.40
CA ALA A 68 5.80 5.94 -9.76
C ALA A 68 4.30 5.82 -10.04
N ILE A 69 3.53 5.33 -9.07
CA ILE A 69 2.09 5.18 -9.21
C ILE A 69 1.40 6.54 -9.29
N VAL A 70 1.77 7.46 -8.40
CA VAL A 70 1.16 8.80 -8.36
C VAL A 70 1.45 9.58 -9.64
N ARG A 71 2.60 9.36 -10.26
CA ARG A 71 2.97 10.03 -11.52
C ARG A 71 2.36 9.40 -12.75
N ASN A 72 1.81 8.19 -12.64
CA ASN A 72 1.19 7.51 -13.76
C ASN A 72 -0.26 8.01 -13.89
N PRO A 73 -0.63 8.65 -15.02
CA PRO A 73 -1.99 9.21 -15.17
C PRO A 73 -3.09 8.17 -15.03
N ASP A 74 -2.81 6.90 -15.33
CA ASP A 74 -3.81 5.84 -15.20
C ASP A 74 -4.10 5.48 -13.75
N TYR A 75 -3.17 5.77 -12.82
CA TYR A 75 -3.26 5.35 -11.42
C TYR A 75 -3.20 6.51 -10.43
N ALA A 76 -3.04 7.73 -10.91
CA ALA A 76 -2.83 8.90 -10.05
C ALA A 76 -3.97 9.16 -9.07
N ASP A 77 -5.18 8.70 -9.39
CA ASP A 77 -6.36 8.91 -8.56
C ASP A 77 -6.47 7.91 -7.39
N ILE A 78 -5.68 6.84 -7.41
CA ILE A 78 -5.77 5.82 -6.37
C ILE A 78 -5.07 6.31 -5.11
N PRO A 79 -5.77 6.44 -3.97
CA PRO A 79 -5.12 6.84 -2.73
C PRO A 79 -4.18 5.75 -2.24
N ILE A 80 -3.01 6.16 -1.76
CA ILE A 80 -1.99 5.27 -1.21
C ILE A 80 -1.77 5.64 0.24
N ILE A 81 -1.90 4.65 1.13
CA ILE A 81 -1.55 4.80 2.54
C ILE A 81 -0.34 3.94 2.79
N ILE A 82 0.75 4.55 3.27
CA ILE A 82 1.95 3.82 3.63
C ILE A 82 1.72 3.17 4.99
N CYS A 83 1.97 1.87 5.08
CA CYS A 83 1.79 1.07 6.29
C CYS A 83 3.09 0.29 6.52
N THR A 84 3.92 0.75 7.46
CA THR A 84 5.28 0.26 7.61
C THR A 84 5.75 0.33 9.05
N SER A 85 6.81 -0.42 9.39
CA SER A 85 7.46 -0.36 10.69
C SER A 85 8.41 0.83 10.83
N LYS A 86 8.72 1.56 9.76
CA LYS A 86 9.54 2.77 9.83
C LYS A 86 8.72 3.88 10.49
N ASN A 87 9.14 4.29 11.68
CA ASN A 87 8.32 5.18 12.52
C ASN A 87 8.95 6.54 12.81
N GLN A 88 10.02 6.91 12.12
CA GLN A 88 10.63 8.23 12.31
C GLN A 88 9.82 9.30 11.58
N GLU A 89 9.81 10.50 12.14
CA GLU A 89 9.10 11.63 11.56
C GLU A 89 9.59 11.94 10.14
N THR A 90 10.91 11.80 9.91
CA THR A 90 11.49 12.01 8.58
C THR A 90 10.94 11.01 7.54
N ASP A 91 10.71 9.75 7.94
CA ASP A 91 10.12 8.74 7.07
C ASP A 91 8.69 9.13 6.69
N ARG A 92 7.92 9.61 7.66
CA ARG A 92 6.54 10.04 7.42
C ARG A 92 6.49 11.21 6.45
N VAL A 93 7.30 12.23 6.69
CA VAL A 93 7.35 13.41 5.81
C VAL A 93 7.76 12.99 4.40
N TRP A 94 8.75 12.12 4.27
CA TRP A 94 9.21 11.64 2.97
C TRP A 94 8.11 10.88 2.22
N GLY A 95 7.40 10.00 2.93
CA GLY A 95 6.29 9.24 2.33
C GLY A 95 5.18 10.15 1.80
N LEU A 96 4.78 11.13 2.58
CA LEU A 96 3.76 12.09 2.16
C LEU A 96 4.22 12.90 0.96
N ARG A 97 5.50 13.26 0.90
CA ARG A 97 6.06 13.98 -0.26
C ARG A 97 6.07 13.17 -1.53
N GLN A 98 6.13 11.84 -1.43
CA GLN A 98 6.05 10.97 -2.61
C GLN A 98 4.63 10.86 -3.15
N GLY A 99 3.65 11.37 -2.43
CA GLY A 99 2.27 11.40 -2.87
C GLY A 99 1.33 10.52 -2.07
N ALA A 100 1.80 9.87 -1.00
CA ALA A 100 0.93 9.10 -0.13
C ALA A 100 -0.07 10.01 0.57
N ARG A 101 -1.29 9.52 0.75
CA ARG A 101 -2.35 10.24 1.47
C ARG A 101 -2.17 10.20 2.97
N ASP A 102 -1.63 9.11 3.48
CA ASP A 102 -1.43 8.93 4.91
C ASP A 102 -0.29 7.97 5.18
N TYR A 103 0.10 7.86 6.43
CA TYR A 103 1.24 7.04 6.86
C TYR A 103 0.89 6.40 8.19
N ILE A 104 0.86 5.08 8.21
CA ILE A 104 0.51 4.30 9.40
C ILE A 104 1.73 3.48 9.82
N THR A 105 2.07 3.53 11.10
CA THR A 105 3.19 2.75 11.65
C THR A 105 2.67 1.41 12.18
N LYS A 106 3.37 0.33 11.82
CA LYS A 106 3.08 -1.00 12.36
C LYS A 106 3.58 -1.12 13.79
N PRO A 107 2.95 -1.94 14.62
CA PRO A 107 1.82 -2.82 14.30
C PRO A 107 0.52 -2.04 14.15
N VAL A 108 -0.33 -2.52 13.24
CA VAL A 108 -1.63 -1.89 12.98
C VAL A 108 -2.61 -2.28 14.08
N ASP A 109 -3.28 -1.28 14.66
CA ASP A 109 -4.34 -1.52 15.63
C ASP A 109 -5.61 -1.93 14.87
N PRO A 110 -6.14 -3.14 15.11
CA PRO A 110 -7.33 -3.59 14.41
C PRO A 110 -8.63 -2.93 14.89
N ALA A 111 -8.58 -2.20 15.99
CA ALA A 111 -9.79 -1.55 16.54
C ALA A 111 -10.28 -0.31 15.73
#